data_e9ca740f36ff7d1b88a4ea1b56afcbf2
#
_entry.id   e9ca740f36ff7d1b88a4ea1b56afcbf2
#
_cell.length_a   1.000
_cell.length_b   1.000
_cell.length_c   1.000
_cell.angle_alpha   90.00
_cell.angle_beta   90.00
_cell.angle_gamma   90.00
#
_symmetry.space_group_name_H-M   'P 1'
#
loop_
_entity.id
_entity.type
_entity.pdbx_description
1 polymer ?
#
loop_
_entity_poly.entity_id
_entity_poly.type
_entity_poly.pdbx_seq_one_letter_code
_entity_poly.pdbx_strand_id
1 'polypeptide(L)'
;MIPRSLPSWAAAVAAALGLAVATSSGASEFKIHGLLDVVVAPRGEAYDGNLLTRDDSPFDAFGLRVFGEGQVNERLQVYLQVVLRDATSPYVDGAYVLFTPSPVRDLHVLAGKVPWAVGTYAPRTYSNKNPLIGAPLMYQYHSTLVWYEVVPSADALLATSGSGQYGINYFGYQEGRGMALVDDSYWDVGVTLVGSSRPVEYALGVTAGTPGWGSTSQEENSGKSVLGRIGLAPLPGVRLGVSSSYGPYLIEPLNPLLPPGKVVEDYNQKLVMTDIELVAGHVEARAEGARNVWETPTVGDLKVSSGYVELKYQLSFGAFAAGRWDAMRFGKIADSSGALRPWDSDLSRLETGLGYRFSRDAMAKVVYQRTRYDVSPDPSKPRDRSLVAAQLSVAF
;
A
#
# COMPACT_ATOMS: atom_id res chain seq x y z
N MET A 1 38.07 0.02 26.05
CA MET A 1 36.63 0.27 25.96
C MET A 1 36.43 1.60 25.29
N ILE A 2 36.06 1.59 24.00
CA ILE A 2 35.74 2.80 23.25
C ILE A 2 34.24 3.02 23.41
N PRO A 3 33.77 4.18 23.86
CA PRO A 3 32.34 4.44 23.93
C PRO A 3 31.77 4.44 22.49
N ARG A 4 30.86 3.52 22.19
CA ARG A 4 30.10 3.53 20.96
C ARG A 4 29.22 4.77 20.98
N SER A 5 29.55 5.76 20.13
CA SER A 5 28.67 6.88 19.87
C SER A 5 27.33 6.35 19.32
N LEU A 6 26.24 6.82 19.86
CA LEU A 6 24.90 6.55 19.32
C LEU A 6 24.90 6.91 17.82
N PRO A 7 24.32 6.08 16.94
CA PRO A 7 24.22 6.39 15.53
C PRO A 7 23.42 7.68 15.33
N SER A 8 23.77 8.46 14.34
CA SER A 8 23.25 9.82 14.06
C SER A 8 21.71 9.92 13.96
N TRP A 9 21.06 8.82 13.60
CA TRP A 9 19.60 8.74 13.54
C TRP A 9 18.91 8.69 14.92
N ALA A 10 19.56 8.04 15.91
CA ALA A 10 19.02 8.01 17.28
C ALA A 10 19.02 9.41 17.91
N ALA A 11 20.03 10.22 17.55
CA ALA A 11 20.07 11.62 17.91
C ALA A 11 19.00 12.46 17.17
N ALA A 12 18.70 12.14 15.88
CA ALA A 12 17.66 12.83 15.11
C ALA A 12 16.24 12.47 15.61
N VAL A 13 15.97 11.20 15.95
CA VAL A 13 14.70 10.78 16.54
C VAL A 13 14.54 11.35 17.96
N ALA A 14 15.60 11.33 18.77
CA ALA A 14 15.60 11.94 20.10
C ALA A 14 15.45 13.46 20.02
N ALA A 15 16.06 14.13 19.01
CA ALA A 15 15.90 15.55 18.78
C ALA A 15 14.49 15.90 18.27
N ALA A 16 13.89 15.10 17.38
CA ALA A 16 12.50 15.27 16.94
C ALA A 16 11.51 15.07 18.07
N LEU A 17 11.72 14.06 18.92
CA LEU A 17 10.94 13.82 20.14
C LEU A 17 11.22 14.87 21.22
N GLY A 18 12.48 15.32 21.37
CA GLY A 18 12.88 16.34 22.34
C GLY A 18 12.41 17.75 21.98
N LEU A 19 12.37 18.12 20.71
CA LEU A 19 11.82 19.41 20.23
C LEU A 19 10.31 19.50 20.46
N ALA A 20 9.58 18.37 20.42
CA ALA A 20 8.16 18.33 20.73
C ALA A 20 7.86 18.56 22.23
N VAL A 21 8.81 18.29 23.12
CA VAL A 21 8.66 18.46 24.59
C VAL A 21 9.12 19.83 25.08
N ALA A 22 9.96 20.55 24.32
CA ALA A 22 10.67 21.74 24.82
C ALA A 22 9.98 23.09 24.59
N THR A 23 8.83 23.15 23.91
CA THR A 23 8.17 24.43 23.63
C THR A 23 6.68 24.40 23.95
N SER A 24 6.29 24.66 25.17
CA SER A 24 4.93 25.16 25.35
C SER A 24 4.67 25.82 26.69
N SER A 25 4.48 27.10 26.65
CA SER A 25 3.63 27.86 27.58
C SER A 25 2.20 28.02 27.03
N GLY A 26 1.74 27.13 26.14
CA GLY A 26 0.37 27.05 25.63
C GLY A 26 0.12 25.63 25.17
N ALA A 27 -0.76 24.92 25.85
CA ALA A 27 -1.03 23.51 25.79
C ALA A 27 -1.18 22.91 24.36
N SER A 28 -0.09 22.56 23.74
CA SER A 28 -0.10 21.62 22.62
C SER A 28 0.00 20.21 23.20
N GLU A 29 -1.09 19.47 23.18
CA GLU A 29 -1.10 18.06 23.59
C GLU A 29 -0.38 17.26 22.49
N PHE A 30 0.69 16.57 22.84
CA PHE A 30 1.39 15.65 21.95
C PHE A 30 1.20 14.21 22.44
N LYS A 31 0.71 13.34 21.56
CA LYS A 31 0.44 11.93 21.86
C LYS A 31 1.37 11.05 21.03
N ILE A 32 1.89 9.99 21.65
CA ILE A 32 2.66 8.96 20.99
C ILE A 32 1.95 7.64 21.17
N HIS A 33 1.83 6.88 20.10
CA HIS A 33 1.25 5.54 20.06
C HIS A 33 2.21 4.60 19.31
N GLY A 34 2.12 3.31 19.60
CA GLY A 34 2.92 2.32 18.91
C GLY A 34 2.07 1.14 18.44
N LEU A 35 2.56 0.46 17.40
CA LEU A 35 2.04 -0.82 16.91
C LEU A 35 3.23 -1.73 16.63
N LEU A 36 3.34 -2.78 17.43
CA LEU A 36 4.36 -3.82 17.30
C LEU A 36 3.75 -5.04 16.60
N ASP A 37 4.41 -5.53 15.57
CA ASP A 37 4.07 -6.74 14.83
C ASP A 37 5.21 -7.74 14.87
N VAL A 38 4.87 -9.01 15.09
CA VAL A 38 5.78 -10.15 14.91
C VAL A 38 5.08 -11.16 14.04
N VAL A 39 5.70 -11.55 12.92
CA VAL A 39 5.20 -12.56 12.00
C VAL A 39 6.17 -13.74 12.00
N VAL A 40 5.59 -14.93 12.03
CA VAL A 40 6.31 -16.20 11.97
C VAL A 40 5.71 -17.03 10.84
N ALA A 41 6.56 -17.53 9.94
CA ALA A 41 6.16 -18.47 8.90
C ALA A 41 7.18 -19.61 8.80
N PRO A 42 6.77 -20.85 8.54
CA PRO A 42 7.71 -21.93 8.29
C PRO A 42 8.50 -21.67 7.00
N ARG A 43 9.77 -22.10 6.98
CA ARG A 43 10.62 -22.09 5.78
C ARG A 43 9.97 -22.87 4.65
N GLY A 44 10.08 -22.41 3.42
CA GLY A 44 9.68 -23.17 2.24
C GLY A 44 9.13 -22.32 1.11
N GLU A 45 8.22 -22.87 0.34
CA GLU A 45 7.74 -22.40 -0.97
C GLU A 45 6.98 -21.05 -0.97
N ALA A 46 6.96 -20.36 0.13
CA ALA A 46 6.08 -19.23 0.40
C ALA A 46 6.59 -17.88 -0.09
N TYR A 47 7.53 -17.85 -0.97
CA TYR A 47 8.37 -16.70 -1.18
C TYR A 47 7.75 -15.59 -2.04
N ASP A 48 6.77 -15.84 -2.88
CA ASP A 48 6.46 -14.88 -3.92
C ASP A 48 5.24 -14.04 -3.68
N GLY A 49 5.41 -12.74 -3.81
CA GLY A 49 4.34 -11.77 -3.72
C GLY A 49 3.68 -11.74 -2.35
N ASN A 50 4.28 -12.42 -1.40
CA ASN A 50 3.89 -12.37 -0.01
C ASN A 50 4.99 -11.67 0.77
N LEU A 51 4.72 -10.43 1.13
CA LEU A 51 5.63 -9.56 1.87
C LEU A 51 5.96 -10.07 3.29
N LEU A 52 5.56 -11.28 3.63
CA LEU A 52 5.65 -11.82 4.98
C LEU A 52 6.84 -12.73 5.21
N THR A 53 7.48 -13.25 4.16
CA THR A 53 8.48 -14.30 4.32
C THR A 53 9.86 -13.92 3.86
N ARG A 54 10.86 -14.24 4.69
CA ARG A 54 12.27 -14.35 4.34
C ARG A 54 12.64 -15.82 4.28
N ASP A 55 13.50 -16.20 3.35
CA ASP A 55 13.89 -17.61 3.15
C ASP A 55 14.77 -18.20 4.27
N ASP A 56 15.23 -17.44 5.24
CA ASP A 56 16.32 -17.82 6.13
C ASP A 56 15.96 -17.98 7.61
N SER A 57 14.74 -17.60 8.04
CA SER A 57 14.32 -17.66 9.43
C SER A 57 12.85 -17.95 9.61
N PRO A 58 12.44 -18.73 10.64
CA PRO A 58 11.03 -18.85 11.01
C PRO A 58 10.43 -17.57 11.58
N PHE A 59 11.26 -16.60 12.01
CA PHE A 59 10.83 -15.26 12.42
C PHE A 59 11.00 -14.31 11.23
N ASP A 60 10.00 -14.25 10.38
CA ASP A 60 10.10 -13.59 9.09
C ASP A 60 9.93 -12.09 9.13
N ALA A 61 9.15 -11.58 10.08
CA ALA A 61 8.91 -10.17 10.13
C ALA A 61 8.80 -9.64 11.57
N PHE A 62 9.53 -8.60 11.82
CA PHE A 62 9.37 -7.71 12.96
C PHE A 62 9.09 -6.31 12.42
N GLY A 63 8.04 -5.67 12.90
CA GLY A 63 7.70 -4.31 12.53
C GLY A 63 7.26 -3.49 13.73
N LEU A 64 7.81 -2.31 13.88
CA LEU A 64 7.35 -1.32 14.85
C LEU A 64 6.95 -0.05 14.10
N ARG A 65 5.71 0.38 14.28
CA ARG A 65 5.23 1.69 13.85
C ARG A 65 5.05 2.58 15.05
N VAL A 66 5.58 3.80 14.95
CA VAL A 66 5.41 4.84 15.96
C VAL A 66 4.61 5.98 15.34
N PHE A 67 3.53 6.35 15.98
CA PHE A 67 2.64 7.44 15.56
C PHE A 67 2.80 8.61 16.53
N GLY A 68 2.98 9.80 15.99
CA GLY A 68 2.97 11.05 16.73
C GLY A 68 1.80 11.92 16.29
N GLU A 69 1.04 12.44 17.23
CA GLU A 69 -0.06 13.37 17.01
C GLU A 69 0.16 14.62 17.86
N GLY A 70 0.20 15.78 17.22
CA GLY A 70 0.40 17.07 17.89
C GLY A 70 -0.74 18.04 17.58
N GLN A 71 -1.43 18.53 18.61
CA GLN A 71 -2.41 19.61 18.47
C GLN A 71 -1.68 20.96 18.56
N VAL A 72 -1.55 21.69 17.45
CA VAL A 72 -0.91 23.01 17.40
C VAL A 72 -1.89 24.09 17.86
N ASN A 73 -3.14 24.04 17.41
CA ASN A 73 -4.26 24.87 17.84
C ASN A 73 -5.58 24.18 17.47
N GLU A 74 -6.71 24.83 17.74
CA GLU A 74 -8.06 24.27 17.50
C GLU A 74 -8.31 23.81 16.05
N ARG A 75 -7.54 24.30 15.08
CA ARG A 75 -7.74 24.03 13.64
C ARG A 75 -6.56 23.30 12.98
N LEU A 76 -5.44 23.19 13.68
CA LEU A 76 -4.19 22.68 13.10
C LEU A 76 -3.65 21.55 13.94
N GLN A 77 -3.47 20.39 13.31
CA GLN A 77 -2.87 19.18 13.88
C GLN A 77 -1.72 18.73 13.00
N VAL A 78 -0.74 18.07 13.59
CA VAL A 78 0.41 17.48 12.91
C VAL A 78 0.39 15.98 13.19
N TYR A 79 0.62 15.19 12.14
CA TYR A 79 0.72 13.74 12.21
C TYR A 79 2.05 13.28 11.67
N LEU A 80 2.63 12.31 12.35
CA LEU A 80 3.88 11.65 11.97
C LEU A 80 3.72 10.13 12.13
N GLN A 81 4.16 9.37 11.15
CA GLN A 81 4.31 7.93 11.24
C GLN A 81 5.74 7.54 10.87
N VAL A 82 6.43 6.91 11.80
CA VAL A 82 7.76 6.33 11.60
C VAL A 82 7.64 4.81 11.67
N VAL A 83 8.27 4.14 10.73
CA VAL A 83 8.29 2.68 10.63
C VAL A 83 9.71 2.17 10.83
N LEU A 84 9.85 1.21 11.73
CA LEU A 84 11.06 0.43 11.94
C LEU A 84 10.74 -1.01 11.54
N ARG A 85 11.21 -1.43 10.38
CA ARG A 85 11.04 -2.82 9.87
C ARG A 85 12.24 -3.70 10.20
N ASP A 86 13.37 -3.07 10.40
CA ASP A 86 14.56 -3.66 11.00
C ASP A 86 15.16 -2.67 12.02
N ALA A 87 16.09 -3.12 12.83
CA ALA A 87 16.71 -2.27 13.85
C ALA A 87 17.65 -1.20 13.26
N THR A 88 17.83 -1.15 11.94
CA THR A 88 18.89 -0.37 11.30
C THR A 88 18.41 0.80 10.46
N SER A 89 17.17 0.78 9.97
CA SER A 89 16.70 1.75 8.98
C SER A 89 15.26 2.23 9.23
N PRO A 90 15.07 3.14 10.20
CA PRO A 90 13.77 3.80 10.37
C PRO A 90 13.49 4.72 9.17
N TYR A 91 12.24 4.74 8.71
CA TYR A 91 11.80 5.68 7.68
C TYR A 91 10.46 6.32 8.02
N VAL A 92 10.23 7.51 7.48
CA VAL A 92 8.97 8.24 7.64
C VAL A 92 7.98 7.76 6.59
N ASP A 93 6.94 7.06 7.02
CA ASP A 93 5.85 6.63 6.16
C ASP A 93 4.89 7.77 5.85
N GLY A 94 4.41 8.46 6.89
CA GLY A 94 3.53 9.61 6.77
C GLY A 94 4.00 10.79 7.61
N ALA A 95 3.87 12.00 7.08
CA ALA A 95 4.16 13.24 7.80
C ALA A 95 3.33 14.37 7.18
N TYR A 96 2.31 14.83 7.86
CA TYR A 96 1.42 15.84 7.30
C TYR A 96 0.79 16.73 8.38
N VAL A 97 0.36 17.88 7.92
CA VAL A 97 -0.46 18.81 8.67
C VAL A 97 -1.91 18.59 8.27
N LEU A 98 -2.81 18.52 9.25
CA LEU A 98 -4.25 18.53 9.04
C LEU A 98 -4.79 19.89 9.48
N PHE A 99 -5.40 20.60 8.54
CA PHE A 99 -6.06 21.88 8.77
C PHE A 99 -7.57 21.72 8.67
N THR A 100 -8.31 22.15 9.70
CA THR A 100 -9.77 22.15 9.77
C THR A 100 -10.29 23.57 9.61
N PRO A 101 -10.71 24.01 8.41
CA PRO A 101 -11.10 25.39 8.16
C PRO A 101 -12.36 25.83 8.91
N SER A 102 -13.23 24.88 9.25
CA SER A 102 -14.49 25.19 9.93
C SER A 102 -14.82 24.10 10.96
N PRO A 103 -15.15 24.47 12.20
CA PRO A 103 -15.56 23.49 13.22
C PRO A 103 -16.97 22.91 12.98
N VAL A 104 -17.75 23.52 12.08
CA VAL A 104 -19.16 23.14 11.82
C VAL A 104 -19.26 22.16 10.65
N ARG A 105 -18.30 22.17 9.72
CA ARG A 105 -18.28 21.31 8.54
C ARG A 105 -17.20 20.25 8.71
N ASP A 106 -17.54 19.01 8.41
CA ASP A 106 -16.57 17.94 8.30
C ASP A 106 -15.80 18.11 6.97
N LEU A 107 -14.79 18.99 7.02
CA LEU A 107 -13.92 19.35 5.92
C LEU A 107 -12.51 19.59 6.45
N HIS A 108 -11.55 18.88 5.90
CA HIS A 108 -10.15 18.94 6.30
C HIS A 108 -9.26 19.03 5.10
N VAL A 109 -8.15 19.74 5.23
CA VAL A 109 -7.05 19.80 4.25
C VAL A 109 -5.83 19.16 4.89
N LEU A 110 -5.31 18.13 4.23
CA LEU A 110 -4.07 17.47 4.58
C LEU A 110 -2.97 17.98 3.64
N ALA A 111 -1.79 18.30 4.15
CA ALA A 111 -0.65 18.74 3.35
C ALA A 111 0.65 18.16 3.90
N GLY A 112 1.48 17.58 3.04
CA GLY A 112 2.72 16.89 3.37
C GLY A 112 2.77 15.51 2.74
N LYS A 113 3.35 14.52 3.41
CA LYS A 113 3.29 13.12 2.99
C LYS A 113 1.98 12.50 3.48
N VAL A 114 0.99 12.50 2.61
CA VAL A 114 -0.42 12.16 2.88
C VAL A 114 -0.79 10.78 2.37
N PRO A 115 -1.82 10.12 2.96
CA PRO A 115 -2.29 8.85 2.42
C PRO A 115 -3.01 9.03 1.07
N TRP A 116 -2.93 8.00 0.23
CA TRP A 116 -3.67 7.95 -1.05
C TRP A 116 -5.18 8.10 -0.84
N ALA A 117 -5.81 8.98 -1.60
CA ALA A 117 -7.27 9.14 -1.63
C ALA A 117 -7.93 8.19 -2.63
N VAL A 118 -7.49 6.93 -2.71
CA VAL A 118 -8.04 5.89 -3.58
C VAL A 118 -8.23 4.58 -2.81
N GLY A 119 -9.30 3.85 -3.13
CA GLY A 119 -9.66 2.61 -2.45
C GLY A 119 -10.05 2.81 -0.98
N THR A 120 -10.18 1.71 -0.25
CA THR A 120 -10.54 1.71 1.18
C THR A 120 -9.60 0.87 2.04
N TYR A 121 -8.59 0.26 1.43
CA TYR A 121 -7.68 -0.65 2.15
C TYR A 121 -6.61 0.08 2.96
N ALA A 122 -6.16 1.28 2.56
CA ALA A 122 -5.08 2.00 3.22
C ALA A 122 -5.22 2.08 4.77
N PRO A 123 -6.38 2.43 5.35
CA PRO A 123 -6.57 2.41 6.81
C PRO A 123 -6.54 1.01 7.43
N ARG A 124 -6.60 -0.05 6.62
CA ARG A 124 -6.59 -1.46 7.05
C ARG A 124 -5.25 -2.15 6.88
N THR A 125 -4.24 -1.45 6.44
CA THR A 125 -2.86 -1.96 6.34
C THR A 125 -2.25 -2.28 7.70
N TYR A 126 -2.78 -1.67 8.75
CA TYR A 126 -2.36 -1.95 10.11
C TYR A 126 -2.84 -3.33 10.56
N SER A 127 -1.93 -4.10 11.10
CA SER A 127 -2.16 -5.48 11.52
C SER A 127 -3.32 -5.66 12.49
N ASN A 128 -3.54 -4.68 13.37
CA ASN A 128 -4.65 -4.66 14.33
C ASN A 128 -6.01 -4.30 13.69
N LYS A 129 -6.04 -3.92 12.39
CA LYS A 129 -7.24 -3.60 11.61
C LYS A 129 -7.51 -4.61 10.49
N ASN A 130 -6.45 -5.21 9.93
CA ASN A 130 -6.58 -6.27 8.93
C ASN A 130 -6.98 -7.59 9.61
N PRO A 131 -8.07 -8.25 9.19
CA PRO A 131 -8.45 -9.55 9.77
C PRO A 131 -7.55 -10.70 9.32
N LEU A 132 -6.80 -10.53 8.24
CA LEU A 132 -5.80 -11.46 7.71
C LEU A 132 -4.39 -10.89 7.90
N ILE A 133 -3.35 -11.59 7.42
CA ILE A 133 -1.97 -11.10 7.50
C ILE A 133 -1.58 -10.41 6.18
N GLY A 134 -1.87 -11.05 5.03
CA GLY A 134 -1.56 -10.49 3.71
C GLY A 134 -2.44 -9.29 3.31
N ALA A 135 -1.95 -8.49 2.39
CA ALA A 135 -2.72 -7.46 1.70
C ALA A 135 -3.41 -8.02 0.44
N PRO A 136 -4.50 -7.42 -0.07
CA PRO A 136 -5.07 -7.80 -1.35
C PRO A 136 -4.06 -7.61 -2.49
N LEU A 137 -4.12 -8.48 -3.52
CA LEU A 137 -3.15 -8.48 -4.63
C LEU A 137 -2.98 -7.12 -5.31
N MET A 138 -4.07 -6.37 -5.48
CA MET A 138 -4.02 -5.04 -6.11
C MET A 138 -3.14 -4.03 -5.36
N TYR A 139 -2.86 -4.28 -4.08
CA TYR A 139 -2.02 -3.45 -3.22
C TYR A 139 -0.63 -4.06 -2.97
N GLN A 140 -0.41 -5.30 -3.39
CA GLN A 140 0.78 -6.05 -3.01
C GLN A 140 1.56 -6.58 -4.23
N TYR A 141 0.87 -6.91 -5.32
CA TYR A 141 1.53 -7.47 -6.50
C TYR A 141 2.22 -6.37 -7.30
N HIS A 142 3.52 -6.51 -7.50
CA HIS A 142 4.33 -5.67 -8.36
C HIS A 142 4.46 -6.33 -9.73
N SER A 143 4.03 -5.63 -10.76
CA SER A 143 4.08 -6.12 -12.14
C SER A 143 5.50 -6.09 -12.71
N THR A 144 5.68 -6.61 -13.90
CA THR A 144 6.97 -6.51 -14.62
C THR A 144 7.27 -5.11 -15.15
N LEU A 145 6.27 -4.21 -15.20
CA LEU A 145 6.48 -2.81 -15.61
C LEU A 145 7.21 -2.04 -14.50
N VAL A 146 8.20 -1.24 -14.87
CA VAL A 146 8.95 -0.37 -13.96
C VAL A 146 8.83 1.10 -14.38
N TRP A 147 9.05 2.02 -13.45
CA TRP A 147 8.94 3.47 -13.68
C TRP A 147 10.24 4.12 -14.16
N TYR A 148 11.38 3.43 -14.01
CA TYR A 148 12.73 3.94 -14.27
C TYR A 148 13.34 3.42 -15.57
N GLU A 149 12.58 2.69 -16.40
CA GLU A 149 13.06 2.13 -17.66
C GLU A 149 11.98 2.24 -18.74
N VAL A 150 12.40 2.54 -19.97
CA VAL A 150 11.54 2.42 -21.15
C VAL A 150 11.59 0.98 -21.65
N VAL A 151 10.45 0.29 -21.61
CA VAL A 151 10.33 -1.06 -22.17
C VAL A 151 10.68 -1.03 -23.67
N PRO A 152 11.68 -1.78 -24.15
CA PRO A 152 12.16 -1.63 -25.52
C PRO A 152 11.21 -2.23 -26.57
N SER A 153 10.46 -3.28 -26.23
CA SER A 153 9.51 -3.94 -27.14
C SER A 153 8.52 -4.83 -26.38
N ALA A 154 7.45 -5.25 -27.06
CA ALA A 154 6.49 -6.21 -26.52
C ALA A 154 7.16 -7.57 -26.17
N ASP A 155 8.07 -8.05 -27.01
CA ASP A 155 8.80 -9.31 -26.76
C ASP A 155 9.66 -9.21 -25.50
N ALA A 156 10.35 -8.09 -25.29
CA ALA A 156 11.15 -7.85 -24.09
C ALA A 156 10.28 -7.84 -22.82
N LEU A 157 9.14 -7.17 -22.85
CA LEU A 157 8.20 -7.17 -21.73
C LEU A 157 7.67 -8.57 -21.43
N LEU A 158 7.25 -9.31 -22.47
CA LEU A 158 6.73 -10.67 -22.33
C LEU A 158 7.79 -11.66 -21.81
N ALA A 159 9.06 -11.45 -22.15
CA ALA A 159 10.16 -12.27 -21.67
C ALA A 159 10.43 -12.12 -20.16
N THR A 160 10.05 -10.98 -19.58
CA THR A 160 10.20 -10.66 -18.16
C THR A 160 8.90 -10.80 -17.35
N SER A 161 7.85 -11.38 -17.91
CA SER A 161 6.55 -11.56 -17.24
C SER A 161 6.72 -12.21 -15.86
N GLY A 162 6.16 -11.59 -14.84
CA GLY A 162 6.25 -12.00 -13.43
C GLY A 162 7.52 -11.51 -12.71
N SER A 163 8.52 -10.97 -13.39
CA SER A 163 9.82 -10.60 -12.79
C SER A 163 9.74 -9.45 -11.80
N GLY A 164 8.70 -8.62 -11.85
CA GLY A 164 8.48 -7.54 -10.90
C GLY A 164 8.31 -8.00 -9.44
N GLN A 165 8.00 -9.28 -9.23
CA GLN A 165 7.93 -9.92 -7.91
C GLN A 165 9.29 -10.35 -7.38
N TYR A 166 10.32 -10.40 -8.23
CA TYR A 166 11.63 -10.88 -7.86
C TYR A 166 12.30 -9.94 -6.87
N GLY A 167 12.73 -10.50 -5.74
CA GLY A 167 13.45 -9.75 -4.73
C GLY A 167 12.59 -8.82 -3.89
N ILE A 168 11.27 -8.91 -3.95
CA ILE A 168 10.41 -8.20 -3.00
C ILE A 168 10.57 -8.85 -1.65
N ASN A 169 11.38 -8.21 -0.87
CA ASN A 169 11.49 -8.46 0.55
C ASN A 169 10.84 -7.27 1.27
N TYR A 170 9.88 -7.53 2.11
CA TYR A 170 9.23 -6.53 2.96
C TYR A 170 10.23 -5.69 3.76
N PHE A 171 11.41 -6.23 4.00
CA PHE A 171 12.51 -5.64 4.77
C PHE A 171 13.73 -5.29 3.92
N GLY A 172 13.74 -5.64 2.63
CA GLY A 172 14.91 -5.49 1.78
C GLY A 172 14.84 -4.33 0.82
N TYR A 173 15.91 -3.60 0.76
CA TYR A 173 16.27 -2.77 -0.37
C TYR A 173 16.56 -3.69 -1.55
N GLN A 174 15.62 -3.83 -2.47
CA GLN A 174 15.94 -4.44 -3.74
C GLN A 174 15.52 -3.52 -4.87
N GLU A 175 16.49 -3.16 -5.66
CA GLU A 175 16.31 -2.47 -6.93
C GLU A 175 15.53 -3.37 -7.89
N GLY A 176 14.81 -2.78 -8.81
CA GLY A 176 14.15 -3.50 -9.89
C GLY A 176 12.73 -3.98 -9.61
N ARG A 177 12.05 -3.40 -8.67
CA ARG A 177 10.65 -3.70 -8.41
C ARG A 177 9.75 -3.11 -9.47
N GLY A 178 8.77 -3.89 -9.89
CA GLY A 178 7.73 -3.42 -10.78
C GLY A 178 6.69 -2.55 -10.08
N MET A 179 5.83 -1.93 -10.85
CA MET A 179 4.74 -1.11 -10.36
C MET A 179 3.56 -1.95 -9.87
N ALA A 180 3.01 -1.57 -8.73
CA ALA A 180 1.73 -2.07 -8.25
C ALA A 180 0.56 -1.27 -8.86
N LEU A 181 -0.68 -1.71 -8.69
CA LEU A 181 -1.84 -0.87 -9.01
C LEU A 181 -1.96 0.29 -8.03
N VAL A 182 -1.87 -0.04 -6.75
CA VAL A 182 -1.69 0.90 -5.65
C VAL A 182 -0.54 0.36 -4.80
N ASP A 183 0.51 1.14 -4.66
CA ASP A 183 1.70 0.75 -3.90
C ASP A 183 1.38 0.56 -2.42
N ASP A 184 2.00 -0.42 -1.80
CA ASP A 184 1.78 -0.81 -0.41
C ASP A 184 2.33 0.19 0.61
N SER A 185 3.07 1.21 0.18
CA SER A 185 3.45 2.34 1.04
C SER A 185 2.25 3.19 1.44
N TYR A 186 1.25 3.33 0.57
CA TYR A 186 0.00 4.10 0.75
C TYR A 186 0.19 5.61 0.99
N TRP A 187 1.37 6.16 0.80
CA TRP A 187 1.72 7.54 1.13
C TRP A 187 2.43 8.24 -0.02
N ASP A 188 2.11 9.52 -0.20
CA ASP A 188 2.81 10.37 -1.15
C ASP A 188 2.82 11.83 -0.72
N VAL A 189 3.74 12.60 -1.29
CA VAL A 189 3.83 14.04 -1.04
C VAL A 189 2.77 14.77 -1.84
N GLY A 190 1.93 15.54 -1.15
CA GLY A 190 0.85 16.26 -1.81
C GLY A 190 -0.08 17.01 -0.87
N VAL A 191 -1.23 17.37 -1.42
CA VAL A 191 -2.34 18.01 -0.70
C VAL A 191 -3.61 17.24 -0.99
N THR A 192 -4.35 16.91 0.06
CA THR A 192 -5.63 16.20 -0.05
C THR A 192 -6.70 16.93 0.76
N LEU A 193 -7.84 17.18 0.12
CA LEU A 193 -9.06 17.64 0.75
C LEU A 193 -9.92 16.43 1.08
N VAL A 194 -10.34 16.28 2.33
CA VAL A 194 -11.22 15.18 2.75
C VAL A 194 -12.38 15.74 3.55
N GLY A 195 -13.52 15.05 3.49
CA GLY A 195 -14.67 15.45 4.28
C GLY A 195 -15.89 14.56 4.08
N SER A 196 -16.95 14.90 4.81
CA SER A 196 -18.23 14.24 4.65
C SER A 196 -19.41 15.21 4.81
N SER A 197 -20.49 14.87 4.12
CA SER A 197 -21.82 15.46 4.30
C SER A 197 -22.83 14.36 4.08
N ARG A 198 -23.32 13.78 5.16
CA ARG A 198 -24.18 12.58 5.11
C ARG A 198 -25.26 12.66 4.04
N PRO A 199 -25.39 11.63 3.19
CA PRO A 199 -24.69 10.31 3.22
C PRO A 199 -23.40 10.26 2.42
N VAL A 200 -22.86 11.38 1.92
CA VAL A 200 -21.72 11.48 1.02
C VAL A 200 -20.41 11.64 1.80
N GLU A 201 -19.39 10.87 1.45
CA GLU A 201 -17.98 11.03 1.84
C GLU A 201 -17.18 11.42 0.60
N TYR A 202 -16.16 12.26 0.72
CA TYR A 202 -15.32 12.67 -0.41
C TYR A 202 -13.88 12.91 -0.02
N ALA A 203 -13.00 12.61 -0.97
CA ALA A 203 -11.59 12.97 -0.93
C ALA A 203 -11.15 13.41 -2.32
N LEU A 204 -10.31 14.46 -2.40
CA LEU A 204 -9.70 14.95 -3.64
C LEU A 204 -8.28 15.38 -3.34
N GLY A 205 -7.30 14.84 -4.07
CA GLY A 205 -5.89 15.11 -3.83
C GLY A 205 -5.12 15.44 -5.10
N VAL A 206 -4.00 16.12 -4.90
CA VAL A 206 -2.94 16.30 -5.89
C VAL A 206 -1.65 15.87 -5.24
N THR A 207 -0.93 14.92 -5.87
CA THR A 207 0.30 14.31 -5.35
C THR A 207 1.43 14.36 -6.37
N ALA A 208 2.66 14.18 -5.90
CA ALA A 208 3.85 14.20 -6.74
C ALA A 208 3.98 12.92 -7.59
N GLY A 209 3.71 11.75 -7.01
CA GLY A 209 3.72 10.45 -7.69
C GLY A 209 2.32 9.94 -8.03
N THR A 210 2.23 8.68 -8.48
CA THR A 210 0.98 7.97 -8.78
C THR A 210 0.71 6.89 -7.72
N PRO A 211 -0.53 6.37 -7.60
CA PRO A 211 -0.81 5.27 -6.69
C PRO A 211 0.05 4.02 -6.94
N GLY A 212 0.50 3.77 -8.16
CA GLY A 212 1.38 2.65 -8.49
C GLY A 212 2.82 2.83 -8.05
N TRP A 213 3.25 4.06 -7.84
CA TRP A 213 4.58 4.43 -7.34
C TRP A 213 4.56 5.83 -6.73
N GLY A 214 4.64 5.90 -5.41
CA GLY A 214 4.67 7.16 -4.67
C GLY A 214 6.04 7.85 -4.72
N SER A 215 6.05 9.16 -4.84
CA SER A 215 7.26 9.98 -4.66
C SER A 215 7.58 10.09 -3.17
N THR A 216 8.59 9.34 -2.71
CA THR A 216 8.85 9.19 -1.27
C THR A 216 9.65 10.37 -0.68
N SER A 217 10.47 11.05 -1.47
CA SER A 217 11.36 12.11 -0.96
C SER A 217 11.81 13.11 -2.03
N GLN A 218 11.71 12.76 -3.30
CA GLN A 218 12.12 13.61 -4.42
C GLN A 218 11.05 13.56 -5.51
N GLU A 219 10.90 14.68 -6.18
CA GLU A 219 10.07 14.77 -7.37
C GLU A 219 10.77 14.08 -8.53
N GLU A 220 10.17 13.05 -9.09
CA GLU A 220 10.79 12.22 -10.13
C GLU A 220 10.50 12.72 -11.54
N ASN A 221 9.45 13.53 -11.68
CA ASN A 221 9.09 14.26 -12.89
C ASN A 221 8.35 15.56 -12.51
N SER A 222 8.13 16.46 -13.46
CA SER A 222 7.46 17.74 -13.21
C SER A 222 5.93 17.64 -13.18
N GLY A 223 5.37 16.50 -13.58
CA GLY A 223 3.93 16.24 -13.56
C GLY A 223 3.38 16.00 -12.17
N LYS A 224 2.06 16.08 -12.05
CA LYS A 224 1.34 15.80 -10.81
C LYS A 224 0.19 14.83 -11.07
N SER A 225 -0.08 13.99 -10.10
CA SER A 225 -1.25 13.12 -10.13
C SER A 225 -2.43 13.80 -9.47
N VAL A 226 -3.58 13.67 -10.11
CA VAL A 226 -4.88 14.03 -9.52
C VAL A 226 -5.58 12.73 -9.14
N LEU A 227 -6.06 12.66 -7.91
CA LEU A 227 -6.71 11.47 -7.39
C LEU A 227 -7.89 11.85 -6.48
N GLY A 228 -8.87 10.96 -6.38
CA GLY A 228 -10.00 11.21 -5.51
C GLY A 228 -10.94 10.04 -5.36
N ARG A 229 -11.79 10.14 -4.33
CA ARG A 229 -12.83 9.17 -4.00
C ARG A 229 -14.13 9.88 -3.64
N ILE A 230 -15.23 9.34 -4.12
CA ILE A 230 -16.58 9.67 -3.64
C ILE A 230 -17.17 8.40 -3.07
N GLY A 231 -17.66 8.48 -1.83
CA GLY A 231 -18.33 7.41 -1.11
C GLY A 231 -19.77 7.79 -0.74
N LEU A 232 -20.60 6.76 -0.58
CA LEU A 232 -21.96 6.86 -0.08
C LEU A 232 -22.15 5.91 1.11
N ALA A 233 -22.70 6.42 2.20
CA ALA A 233 -23.14 5.65 3.37
C ALA A 233 -24.68 5.74 3.50
N PRO A 234 -25.44 5.05 2.60
CA PRO A 234 -26.90 5.23 2.52
C PRO A 234 -27.64 4.69 3.73
N LEU A 235 -27.07 3.67 4.37
CA LEU A 235 -27.64 3.00 5.54
C LEU A 235 -26.53 2.68 6.55
N PRO A 236 -26.84 2.54 7.85
CA PRO A 236 -25.87 2.04 8.83
C PRO A 236 -25.31 0.67 8.40
N GLY A 237 -24.00 0.55 8.40
CA GLY A 237 -23.30 -0.68 8.01
C GLY A 237 -23.16 -0.89 6.48
N VAL A 238 -23.57 0.05 5.64
CA VAL A 238 -23.40 -0.02 4.18
C VAL A 238 -22.59 1.18 3.72
N ARG A 239 -21.47 0.93 3.04
CA ARG A 239 -20.65 1.93 2.34
C ARG A 239 -20.34 1.47 0.93
N LEU A 240 -20.40 2.39 -0.01
CA LEU A 240 -20.10 2.21 -1.42
C LEU A 240 -19.17 3.33 -1.86
N GLY A 241 -18.27 3.08 -2.78
CA GLY A 241 -17.40 4.13 -3.27
C GLY A 241 -16.86 3.90 -4.67
N VAL A 242 -16.42 5.00 -5.26
CA VAL A 242 -15.67 5.04 -6.52
C VAL A 242 -14.47 5.94 -6.32
N SER A 243 -13.32 5.48 -6.76
CA SER A 243 -12.05 6.22 -6.74
C SER A 243 -11.45 6.28 -8.12
N SER A 244 -10.68 7.34 -8.40
CA SER A 244 -9.93 7.47 -9.64
C SER A 244 -8.61 8.19 -9.40
N SER A 245 -7.62 7.88 -10.21
CA SER A 245 -6.33 8.59 -10.27
C SER A 245 -5.84 8.70 -11.69
N TYR A 246 -5.17 9.83 -12.00
CA TYR A 246 -4.53 10.12 -13.27
C TYR A 246 -3.25 10.90 -13.01
N GLY A 247 -2.11 10.44 -13.53
CA GLY A 247 -0.83 11.15 -13.45
C GLY A 247 0.34 10.39 -14.04
N PRO A 248 1.45 11.09 -14.37
CA PRO A 248 2.64 10.50 -14.96
C PRO A 248 3.38 9.62 -13.96
N TYR A 249 3.95 8.51 -14.46
CA TYR A 249 4.65 7.55 -13.62
C TYR A 249 6.13 7.36 -13.98
N LEU A 250 6.58 7.82 -15.15
CA LEU A 250 7.97 7.70 -15.59
C LEU A 250 8.84 8.81 -14.98
N ILE A 251 10.12 8.52 -14.76
CA ILE A 251 11.11 9.48 -14.24
C ILE A 251 11.70 10.35 -15.34
N GLU A 252 12.02 11.61 -15.02
CA GLU A 252 12.56 12.62 -15.95
C GLU A 252 13.84 12.18 -16.70
N PRO A 253 14.80 11.45 -16.10
CA PRO A 253 15.98 10.95 -16.81
C PRO A 253 15.70 10.10 -18.05
N LEU A 254 14.48 9.59 -18.24
CA LEU A 254 14.07 8.84 -19.41
C LEU A 254 13.72 9.69 -20.63
N ASN A 255 13.57 11.01 -20.49
CA ASN A 255 13.20 11.92 -21.59
C ASN A 255 14.04 11.73 -22.89
N PRO A 256 15.37 11.54 -22.81
CA PRO A 256 16.18 11.31 -24.03
C PRO A 256 15.89 10.00 -24.77
N LEU A 257 15.22 9.05 -24.11
CA LEU A 257 14.88 7.71 -24.66
C LEU A 257 13.48 7.64 -25.25
N LEU A 258 12.70 8.72 -25.12
CA LEU A 258 11.32 8.78 -25.58
C LEU A 258 11.22 9.12 -27.07
N PRO A 259 10.11 8.82 -27.74
CA PRO A 259 9.86 9.23 -29.11
C PRO A 259 9.98 10.76 -29.26
N PRO A 260 10.41 11.26 -30.45
CA PRO A 260 10.59 12.70 -30.71
C PRO A 260 9.34 13.52 -30.35
N GLY A 261 9.53 14.57 -29.56
CA GLY A 261 8.46 15.48 -29.14
C GLY A 261 7.62 14.96 -27.97
N LYS A 262 8.00 13.85 -27.36
CA LYS A 262 7.37 13.29 -26.17
C LYS A 262 8.24 13.54 -24.94
N VAL A 263 7.57 13.66 -23.79
CA VAL A 263 8.17 13.79 -22.46
C VAL A 263 7.53 12.76 -21.50
N VAL A 264 8.14 12.51 -20.37
CA VAL A 264 7.64 11.50 -19.40
C VAL A 264 6.22 11.80 -18.90
N GLU A 265 5.83 13.07 -18.87
CA GLU A 265 4.49 13.52 -18.49
C GLU A 265 3.39 13.12 -19.48
N ASP A 266 3.75 12.72 -20.69
CA ASP A 266 2.79 12.16 -21.67
C ASP A 266 2.36 10.72 -21.33
N TYR A 267 3.03 10.04 -20.38
CA TYR A 267 2.82 8.63 -20.06
C TYR A 267 2.27 8.47 -18.65
N ASN A 268 0.98 8.19 -18.59
CA ASN A 268 0.22 8.27 -17.35
C ASN A 268 -0.25 6.90 -16.86
N GLN A 269 -0.34 6.76 -15.54
CA GLN A 269 -1.18 5.77 -14.90
C GLN A 269 -2.62 6.30 -14.84
N LYS A 270 -3.58 5.48 -15.26
CA LYS A 270 -5.02 5.74 -15.22
C LYS A 270 -5.68 4.64 -14.39
N LEU A 271 -6.10 4.97 -13.18
CA LEU A 271 -6.70 4.03 -12.24
C LEU A 271 -8.16 4.42 -11.97
N VAL A 272 -9.04 3.42 -12.01
CA VAL A 272 -10.43 3.52 -11.53
C VAL A 272 -10.69 2.34 -10.60
N MET A 273 -11.28 2.61 -9.43
CA MET A 273 -11.62 1.60 -8.44
C MET A 273 -13.06 1.77 -7.98
N THR A 274 -13.66 0.66 -7.58
CA THR A 274 -14.96 0.62 -6.91
C THR A 274 -14.83 -0.16 -5.62
N ASP A 275 -15.56 0.23 -4.59
CA ASP A 275 -15.54 -0.43 -3.29
C ASP A 275 -16.93 -0.60 -2.70
N ILE A 276 -17.09 -1.66 -1.90
CA ILE A 276 -18.26 -1.92 -1.07
C ILE A 276 -17.84 -2.46 0.29
N GLU A 277 -18.45 -1.95 1.34
CA GLU A 277 -18.33 -2.46 2.70
C GLU A 277 -19.71 -2.69 3.30
N LEU A 278 -19.92 -3.88 3.86
CA LEU A 278 -21.15 -4.31 4.51
C LEU A 278 -20.82 -4.79 5.92
N VAL A 279 -21.50 -4.25 6.92
CA VAL A 279 -21.38 -4.67 8.32
C VAL A 279 -22.79 -4.95 8.85
N ALA A 280 -23.05 -6.21 9.21
CA ALA A 280 -24.34 -6.64 9.74
C ALA A 280 -24.16 -7.69 10.82
N GLY A 281 -24.51 -7.37 12.06
CA GLY A 281 -24.37 -8.26 13.21
C GLY A 281 -22.92 -8.72 13.39
N HIS A 282 -22.67 -10.01 13.19
CA HIS A 282 -21.36 -10.63 13.33
C HIS A 282 -20.55 -10.68 12.01
N VAL A 283 -21.12 -10.20 10.90
CA VAL A 283 -20.53 -10.29 9.57
C VAL A 283 -20.00 -8.93 9.14
N GLU A 284 -18.75 -8.92 8.68
CA GLU A 284 -18.15 -7.82 7.92
C GLU A 284 -17.77 -8.39 6.54
N ALA A 285 -18.31 -7.81 5.47
CA ALA A 285 -17.96 -8.16 4.10
C ALA A 285 -17.43 -6.93 3.37
N ARG A 286 -16.38 -7.11 2.57
CA ARG A 286 -15.73 -6.06 1.79
C ARG A 286 -15.37 -6.58 0.41
N ALA A 287 -15.46 -5.71 -0.57
CA ALA A 287 -14.92 -5.98 -1.89
C ALA A 287 -14.38 -4.70 -2.51
N GLU A 288 -13.31 -4.83 -3.27
CA GLU A 288 -12.83 -3.77 -4.16
C GLU A 288 -12.56 -4.37 -5.54
N GLY A 289 -12.82 -3.56 -6.57
CA GLY A 289 -12.46 -3.84 -7.95
C GLY A 289 -11.67 -2.68 -8.52
N ALA A 290 -10.65 -2.96 -9.31
CA ALA A 290 -9.79 -1.97 -9.94
C ALA A 290 -9.60 -2.26 -11.42
N ARG A 291 -9.54 -1.21 -12.22
CA ARG A 291 -9.05 -1.23 -13.61
C ARG A 291 -7.98 -0.16 -13.76
N ASN A 292 -6.84 -0.58 -14.25
CA ASN A 292 -5.70 0.30 -14.44
C ASN A 292 -5.15 0.21 -15.85
N VAL A 293 -4.63 1.34 -16.35
CA VAL A 293 -3.96 1.46 -17.63
C VAL A 293 -2.68 2.24 -17.42
N TRP A 294 -1.55 1.68 -17.85
CA TRP A 294 -0.29 2.42 -17.98
C TRP A 294 -0.05 2.72 -19.45
N GLU A 295 0.06 3.98 -19.82
CA GLU A 295 0.51 4.41 -21.14
C GLU A 295 2.01 4.20 -21.25
N THR A 296 2.49 3.52 -22.29
CA THR A 296 3.92 3.26 -22.46
C THR A 296 4.46 3.82 -23.76
N PRO A 297 5.75 4.21 -23.82
CA PRO A 297 6.33 4.80 -25.02
C PRO A 297 6.35 3.90 -26.24
N THR A 298 6.44 2.58 -26.05
CA THR A 298 6.80 1.62 -27.11
C THR A 298 5.77 0.54 -27.37
N VAL A 299 5.08 0.06 -26.34
CA VAL A 299 4.17 -1.09 -26.46
C VAL A 299 2.68 -0.71 -26.34
N GLY A 300 2.40 0.60 -26.22
CA GLY A 300 1.03 1.11 -26.09
C GLY A 300 0.46 0.95 -24.67
N ASP A 301 -0.85 0.84 -24.58
CA ASP A 301 -1.56 0.78 -23.30
C ASP A 301 -1.47 -0.60 -22.64
N LEU A 302 -0.84 -0.67 -21.48
CA LEU A 302 -0.81 -1.87 -20.64
C LEU A 302 -1.98 -1.85 -19.66
N LYS A 303 -2.93 -2.76 -19.87
CA LYS A 303 -4.18 -2.84 -19.09
C LYS A 303 -4.10 -3.95 -18.06
N VAL A 304 -4.67 -3.71 -16.87
CA VAL A 304 -4.86 -4.73 -15.84
C VAL A 304 -6.19 -4.51 -15.12
N SER A 305 -6.83 -5.60 -14.74
CA SER A 305 -8.01 -5.59 -13.87
C SER A 305 -7.72 -6.46 -12.65
N SER A 306 -8.13 -6.00 -11.49
CA SER A 306 -7.97 -6.72 -10.23
C SER A 306 -9.20 -6.56 -9.36
N GLY A 307 -9.41 -7.51 -8.46
CA GLY A 307 -10.48 -7.41 -7.48
C GLY A 307 -10.31 -8.43 -6.36
N TYR A 308 -10.92 -8.11 -5.23
CA TYR A 308 -11.01 -9.05 -4.11
C TYR A 308 -12.38 -8.99 -3.43
N VAL A 309 -12.69 -10.08 -2.75
CA VAL A 309 -13.81 -10.17 -1.80
C VAL A 309 -13.26 -10.72 -0.50
N GLU A 310 -13.54 -10.03 0.61
CA GLU A 310 -13.12 -10.38 1.96
C GLU A 310 -14.36 -10.53 2.85
N LEU A 311 -14.39 -11.59 3.64
CA LEU A 311 -15.41 -11.85 4.62
C LEU A 311 -14.75 -12.10 5.98
N LYS A 312 -15.27 -11.44 7.02
CA LYS A 312 -14.93 -11.70 8.42
C LYS A 312 -16.19 -12.03 9.19
N TYR A 313 -16.13 -13.08 9.98
CA TYR A 313 -17.19 -13.49 10.90
C TYR A 313 -16.68 -13.41 12.33
N GLN A 314 -17.34 -12.59 13.14
CA GLN A 314 -17.05 -12.47 14.56
C GLN A 314 -17.66 -13.64 15.31
N LEU A 315 -16.81 -14.49 15.87
CA LEU A 315 -17.18 -15.55 16.79
C LEU A 315 -17.43 -14.99 18.20
N SER A 316 -17.52 -15.82 19.21
CA SER A 316 -17.64 -15.38 20.59
C SER A 316 -16.29 -15.05 21.22
N PHE A 317 -16.27 -14.26 22.30
CA PHE A 317 -15.11 -14.03 23.17
C PHE A 317 -13.84 -13.52 22.47
N GLY A 318 -13.98 -12.64 21.49
CA GLY A 318 -12.84 -12.03 20.80
C GLY A 318 -12.30 -12.86 19.63
N ALA A 319 -12.75 -14.11 19.42
CA ALA A 319 -12.37 -14.93 18.29
C ALA A 319 -13.09 -14.48 17.00
N PHE A 320 -12.42 -14.61 15.85
CA PHE A 320 -13.01 -14.39 14.53
C PHE A 320 -12.40 -15.33 13.49
N ALA A 321 -13.14 -15.57 12.43
CA ALA A 321 -12.67 -16.21 11.22
C ALA A 321 -12.71 -15.20 10.07
N ALA A 322 -11.78 -15.29 9.14
CA ALA A 322 -11.76 -14.45 7.95
C ALA A 322 -11.28 -15.22 6.72
N GLY A 323 -11.74 -14.77 5.55
CA GLY A 323 -11.28 -15.29 4.27
C GLY A 323 -11.31 -14.20 3.21
N ARG A 324 -10.34 -14.23 2.29
CA ARG A 324 -10.26 -13.34 1.14
C ARG A 324 -9.89 -14.13 -0.10
N TRP A 325 -10.59 -13.83 -1.18
CA TRP A 325 -10.23 -14.27 -2.51
C TRP A 325 -9.89 -13.06 -3.37
N ASP A 326 -8.74 -13.14 -4.05
CA ASP A 326 -8.19 -12.09 -4.90
C ASP A 326 -7.92 -12.63 -6.30
N ALA A 327 -7.99 -11.77 -7.32
CA ALA A 327 -7.52 -12.07 -8.67
C ALA A 327 -6.99 -10.83 -9.38
N MET A 328 -5.96 -11.05 -10.20
CA MET A 328 -5.45 -10.06 -11.16
C MET A 328 -5.42 -10.68 -12.55
N ARG A 329 -5.80 -9.88 -13.57
CA ARG A 329 -5.84 -10.27 -14.98
C ARG A 329 -5.20 -9.18 -15.81
N PHE A 330 -4.19 -9.56 -16.57
CA PHE A 330 -3.40 -8.66 -17.39
C PHE A 330 -3.91 -8.65 -18.84
N GLY A 331 -3.97 -7.46 -19.43
CA GLY A 331 -4.35 -7.29 -20.82
C GLY A 331 -3.37 -7.99 -21.76
N LYS A 332 -3.85 -8.37 -22.95
CA LYS A 332 -3.00 -9.03 -23.94
C LYS A 332 -2.34 -8.01 -24.84
N ILE A 333 -1.06 -8.24 -25.15
CA ILE A 333 -0.29 -7.55 -26.17
C ILE A 333 0.17 -8.55 -27.23
N ALA A 334 0.42 -8.08 -28.44
CA ALA A 334 0.94 -8.89 -29.52
C ALA A 334 2.46 -8.97 -29.44
N ASP A 335 3.03 -10.17 -29.51
CA ASP A 335 4.47 -10.36 -29.73
C ASP A 335 4.86 -10.11 -31.19
N SER A 336 6.15 -10.22 -31.52
CA SER A 336 6.65 -10.03 -32.90
C SER A 336 6.08 -11.01 -33.92
N SER A 337 5.52 -12.14 -33.49
CA SER A 337 4.81 -13.10 -34.36
C SER A 337 3.32 -12.75 -34.54
N GLY A 338 2.80 -11.76 -33.82
CA GLY A 338 1.40 -11.40 -33.77
C GLY A 338 0.56 -12.23 -32.78
N ALA A 339 1.15 -13.11 -32.00
CA ALA A 339 0.47 -13.88 -30.99
C ALA A 339 0.13 -13.01 -29.77
N LEU A 340 -1.14 -13.09 -29.32
CA LEU A 340 -1.64 -12.31 -28.18
C LEU A 340 -1.39 -13.05 -26.87
N ARG A 341 -0.59 -12.46 -25.98
CA ARG A 341 -0.30 -12.98 -24.63
C ARG A 341 -0.53 -11.92 -23.54
N PRO A 342 -0.96 -12.31 -22.33
CA PRO A 342 -0.97 -11.38 -21.18
C PRO A 342 0.42 -10.77 -21.02
N TRP A 343 0.50 -9.45 -20.79
CA TRP A 343 1.78 -8.74 -20.67
C TRP A 343 2.50 -9.02 -19.35
N ASP A 344 1.77 -9.57 -18.36
CA ASP A 344 2.32 -10.08 -17.11
C ASP A 344 1.56 -11.34 -16.69
N SER A 345 1.96 -12.01 -15.59
CA SER A 345 1.37 -13.25 -15.12
C SER A 345 0.00 -13.01 -14.48
N ASP A 346 -1.04 -13.56 -15.07
CA ASP A 346 -2.34 -13.66 -14.40
C ASP A 346 -2.21 -14.49 -13.11
N LEU A 347 -2.88 -14.05 -12.04
CA LEU A 347 -2.81 -14.75 -10.77
C LEU A 347 -4.10 -14.64 -9.97
N SER A 348 -4.24 -15.56 -9.01
CA SER A 348 -5.30 -15.54 -8.02
C SER A 348 -4.78 -16.03 -6.66
N ARG A 349 -5.40 -15.57 -5.59
CA ARG A 349 -5.03 -15.92 -4.21
C ARG A 349 -6.28 -16.20 -3.39
N LEU A 350 -6.19 -17.23 -2.57
CA LEU A 350 -7.10 -17.49 -1.46
C LEU A 350 -6.31 -17.35 -0.16
N GLU A 351 -6.77 -16.52 0.75
CA GLU A 351 -6.24 -16.42 2.11
C GLU A 351 -7.37 -16.66 3.10
N THR A 352 -7.16 -17.55 4.08
CA THR A 352 -8.12 -17.84 5.13
C THR A 352 -7.41 -17.83 6.47
N GLY A 353 -8.08 -17.41 7.52
CA GLY A 353 -7.46 -17.31 8.82
C GLY A 353 -8.42 -17.30 9.99
N LEU A 354 -7.83 -17.54 11.14
CA LEU A 354 -8.45 -17.39 12.44
C LEU A 354 -7.68 -16.34 13.24
N GLY A 355 -8.41 -15.53 13.98
CA GLY A 355 -7.81 -14.54 14.86
C GLY A 355 -8.47 -14.53 16.23
N TYR A 356 -7.70 -14.08 17.21
CA TYR A 356 -8.17 -13.88 18.56
C TYR A 356 -7.67 -12.55 19.11
N ARG A 357 -8.61 -11.74 19.59
CA ARG A 357 -8.33 -10.46 20.24
C ARG A 357 -8.31 -10.67 21.74
N PHE A 358 -7.12 -10.66 22.33
CA PHE A 358 -6.92 -10.85 23.78
C PHE A 358 -7.40 -9.65 24.60
N SER A 359 -7.17 -8.45 24.05
CA SER A 359 -7.57 -7.19 24.63
C SER A 359 -7.92 -6.19 23.53
N ARG A 360 -8.23 -4.94 23.89
CA ARG A 360 -8.39 -3.85 22.93
C ARG A 360 -7.13 -3.68 22.05
N ASP A 361 -5.96 -3.92 22.62
CA ASP A 361 -4.68 -3.52 22.06
C ASP A 361 -3.83 -4.72 21.60
N ALA A 362 -4.23 -5.97 21.87
CA ALA A 362 -3.48 -7.17 21.53
C ALA A 362 -4.33 -8.19 20.75
N MET A 363 -3.76 -8.70 19.64
CA MET A 363 -4.41 -9.67 18.75
C MET A 363 -3.39 -10.64 18.18
N ALA A 364 -3.77 -11.92 18.11
CA ALA A 364 -3.03 -12.92 17.33
C ALA A 364 -3.89 -13.46 16.18
N LYS A 365 -3.20 -13.85 15.11
CA LYS A 365 -3.81 -14.43 13.90
C LYS A 365 -2.96 -15.57 13.38
N VAL A 366 -3.63 -16.56 12.77
CA VAL A 366 -3.00 -17.60 11.97
C VAL A 366 -3.71 -17.66 10.64
N VAL A 367 -2.97 -17.67 9.55
CA VAL A 367 -3.53 -17.71 8.18
C VAL A 367 -2.92 -18.84 7.37
N TYR A 368 -3.71 -19.36 6.46
CA TYR A 368 -3.28 -20.16 5.33
C TYR A 368 -3.53 -19.35 4.06
N GLN A 369 -2.51 -19.26 3.19
CA GLN A 369 -2.58 -18.57 1.92
C GLN A 369 -2.17 -19.52 0.79
N ARG A 370 -2.90 -19.47 -0.33
CA ARG A 370 -2.57 -20.18 -1.57
C ARG A 370 -2.64 -19.22 -2.72
N THR A 371 -1.52 -19.04 -3.42
CA THR A 371 -1.41 -18.20 -4.61
C THR A 371 -1.12 -19.07 -5.83
N ARG A 372 -1.86 -18.85 -6.91
CA ARG A 372 -1.69 -19.54 -8.17
C ARG A 372 -1.35 -18.52 -9.26
N TYR A 373 -0.25 -18.76 -9.96
CA TYR A 373 0.25 -17.97 -11.09
C TYR A 373 0.03 -18.72 -12.40
N ASP A 374 -0.31 -18.01 -13.46
CA ASP A 374 -0.33 -18.59 -14.81
C ASP A 374 1.09 -18.79 -15.35
N VAL A 375 1.98 -17.85 -15.07
CA VAL A 375 3.43 -17.96 -15.29
C VAL A 375 4.14 -17.80 -13.96
N SER A 376 4.99 -18.76 -13.56
CA SER A 376 5.72 -18.62 -12.30
C SER A 376 6.71 -17.46 -12.38
N PRO A 377 6.67 -16.50 -11.43
CA PRO A 377 7.67 -15.43 -11.35
C PRO A 377 9.11 -15.95 -11.25
N ASP A 378 9.28 -17.08 -10.60
CA ASP A 378 10.56 -17.81 -10.54
C ASP A 378 10.38 -19.16 -11.26
N PRO A 379 11.05 -19.39 -12.41
CA PRO A 379 10.95 -20.65 -13.15
C PRO A 379 11.36 -21.89 -12.35
N SER A 380 12.17 -21.72 -11.30
CA SER A 380 12.60 -22.82 -10.42
C SER A 380 11.53 -23.23 -9.40
N LYS A 381 10.48 -22.43 -9.26
CA LYS A 381 9.41 -22.62 -8.27
C LYS A 381 8.09 -23.01 -8.93
N PRO A 382 7.21 -23.74 -8.23
CA PRO A 382 5.91 -24.12 -8.78
C PRO A 382 5.01 -22.89 -8.98
N ARG A 383 4.05 -23.01 -9.91
CA ARG A 383 3.02 -21.97 -10.15
C ARG A 383 1.99 -21.86 -9.02
N ASP A 384 1.82 -22.91 -8.26
CA ASP A 384 0.87 -23.01 -7.15
C ASP A 384 1.68 -23.04 -5.84
N ARG A 385 1.53 -22.03 -5.02
CA ARG A 385 2.32 -21.83 -3.81
C ARG A 385 1.43 -21.61 -2.61
N SER A 386 1.83 -22.16 -1.48
CA SER A 386 1.09 -22.02 -0.23
C SER A 386 1.97 -21.59 0.93
N LEU A 387 1.37 -20.91 1.87
CA LEU A 387 1.99 -20.36 3.06
C LEU A 387 1.07 -20.56 4.26
N VAL A 388 1.66 -20.89 5.39
CA VAL A 388 1.04 -20.75 6.71
C VAL A 388 1.85 -19.70 7.48
N ALA A 389 1.18 -18.72 8.05
CA ALA A 389 1.82 -17.70 8.86
C ALA A 389 1.01 -17.43 10.13
N ALA A 390 1.70 -17.02 11.19
CA ALA A 390 1.11 -16.53 12.42
C ALA A 390 1.61 -15.09 12.69
N GLN A 391 0.75 -14.25 13.22
CA GLN A 391 1.08 -12.86 13.58
C GLN A 391 0.57 -12.54 14.98
N LEU A 392 1.42 -11.87 15.74
CA LEU A 392 1.05 -11.17 16.98
C LEU A 392 1.16 -9.67 16.73
N SER A 393 0.09 -8.94 17.05
CA SER A 393 0.03 -7.48 16.96
C SER A 393 -0.29 -6.90 18.32
N VAL A 394 0.48 -5.91 18.76
CA VAL A 394 0.29 -5.21 20.04
C VAL A 394 0.35 -3.70 19.79
N ALA A 395 -0.73 -3.01 20.10
CA ALA A 395 -0.77 -1.54 20.14
C ALA A 395 -0.54 -1.02 21.55
N PHE A 396 0.08 0.14 21.71
CA PHE A 396 0.37 0.75 23.01
C PHE A 396 0.46 2.28 22.93
#